data_0028ad20b9fd20adfffc43398e664dd0
#
_entry.id   0028ad20b9fd20adfffc43398e664dd0
#
_cell.length_a   1.000
_cell.length_b   1.000
_cell.length_c   1.000
_cell.angle_alpha   90.00
_cell.angle_beta   90.00
_cell.angle_gamma   90.00
#
_symmetry.space_group_name_H-M   'P 1'
#
loop_
_entity.id
_entity.type
_entity.pdbx_description
1 polymer ?
#
loop_
_entity_poly.entity_id
_entity_poly.type
_entity_poly.pdbx_seq_one_letter_code
_entity_poly.pdbx_strand_id
1 'polypeptide(L)'
;MTVTVYKNAQLQGCDTSIDIAVVDGKFAKIGGDLSDYEKNGNTVDLKGNLVIPPFADAHIHLDYIYTASLPTHETTSGTLFEAIDNWSDSKASLTADIIKERALKGVKMQISHGVQYVRSHVDVTDPKLTALKALLELKTELKDYIDLQIVAFPQEGYFAYKGGAELVEEALKMGADVVGGIPHFEFTREDGVRSVEKGFELAMKYDKLLDFHCDETDDDQSRFVESIAAFTYFNSMQGRTAASHTCAMGSYNNAYAFKMMSKFKKAQLNFIVCPTENCYLQGRYDSYPKRRGISRVDELTQNGLNVSFAQDSISDPWYPLGNGNLMHQLDFGLHLSHMMSVDEIKNSLKFVTENGAKTMCIKDYGIKEGNSANFVVLDEKNVFDAVRNTASTILSVRNGKVIMEKQPEKILTTYNF
;
A
#
# COMPACT_ATOMS: atom_id res chain seq x y z
N MET A 1 -27.14 22.04 1.77
CA MET A 1 -25.91 22.35 1.03
C MET A 1 -24.84 22.70 2.06
N THR A 2 -23.85 21.85 2.21
CA THR A 2 -22.74 22.08 3.14
C THR A 2 -21.59 22.67 2.37
N VAL A 3 -21.16 23.89 2.76
CA VAL A 3 -20.04 24.60 2.12
C VAL A 3 -18.92 24.77 3.12
N THR A 4 -17.68 24.43 2.73
CA THR A 4 -16.47 24.72 3.50
C THR A 4 -15.40 25.28 2.56
N VAL A 5 -14.80 26.40 2.93
CA VAL A 5 -13.65 26.99 2.22
C VAL A 5 -12.39 26.76 3.05
N TYR A 6 -11.45 26.02 2.46
CA TYR A 6 -10.13 25.82 3.03
C TYR A 6 -9.19 26.87 2.45
N LYS A 7 -8.70 27.78 3.31
CA LYS A 7 -7.85 28.91 2.93
C LYS A 7 -6.37 28.58 3.07
N ASN A 8 -5.56 29.26 2.28
CA ASN A 8 -4.11 29.18 2.35
C ASN A 8 -3.58 27.74 2.21
N ALA A 9 -4.17 26.94 1.31
CA ALA A 9 -3.68 25.60 0.99
C ALA A 9 -2.44 25.70 0.09
N GLN A 10 -1.33 25.07 0.47
CA GLN A 10 -0.17 24.93 -0.41
C GLN A 10 -0.31 23.62 -1.19
N LEU A 11 -0.51 23.70 -2.49
CA LEU A 11 -0.54 22.50 -3.36
C LEU A 11 0.84 22.25 -3.99
N GLN A 12 1.14 20.97 -4.25
CA GLN A 12 2.35 20.60 -4.98
C GLN A 12 2.35 21.23 -6.39
N GLY A 13 3.46 21.85 -6.76
CA GLY A 13 3.62 22.52 -8.05
C GLY A 13 3.02 23.94 -8.15
N CYS A 14 2.46 24.47 -7.05
CA CYS A 14 2.02 25.86 -6.97
C CYS A 14 3.03 26.69 -6.19
N ASP A 15 3.39 27.86 -6.75
CA ASP A 15 4.34 28.79 -6.10
C ASP A 15 3.71 29.57 -4.94
N THR A 16 2.40 29.70 -4.95
CA THR A 16 1.63 30.44 -3.93
C THR A 16 0.51 29.56 -3.39
N SER A 17 0.12 29.83 -2.14
CA SER A 17 -1.07 29.21 -1.53
C SER A 17 -2.34 29.60 -2.28
N ILE A 18 -3.27 28.69 -2.36
CA ILE A 18 -4.57 28.86 -2.99
C ILE A 18 -5.69 28.46 -2.03
N ASP A 19 -6.90 28.95 -2.28
CA ASP A 19 -8.07 28.58 -1.52
C ASP A 19 -8.87 27.49 -2.25
N ILE A 20 -9.57 26.64 -1.51
CA ILE A 20 -10.31 25.49 -2.02
C ILE A 20 -11.73 25.52 -1.46
N ALA A 21 -12.73 25.59 -2.34
CA ALA A 21 -14.13 25.46 -1.95
C ALA A 21 -14.61 24.00 -2.10
N VAL A 22 -15.19 23.47 -1.02
CA VAL A 22 -15.82 22.15 -0.97
C VAL A 22 -17.31 22.32 -0.74
N VAL A 23 -18.11 21.69 -1.61
CA VAL A 23 -19.58 21.74 -1.56
C VAL A 23 -20.13 20.33 -1.60
N ASP A 24 -20.96 19.98 -0.61
CA ASP A 24 -21.58 18.65 -0.50
C ASP A 24 -20.59 17.48 -0.72
N GLY A 25 -19.39 17.64 -0.14
CA GLY A 25 -18.34 16.61 -0.15
C GLY A 25 -17.49 16.56 -1.41
N LYS A 26 -17.61 17.50 -2.34
CA LYS A 26 -16.83 17.56 -3.59
C LYS A 26 -16.02 18.85 -3.68
N PHE A 27 -14.87 18.77 -4.35
CA PHE A 27 -14.14 19.98 -4.74
C PHE A 27 -14.98 20.77 -5.75
N ALA A 28 -15.56 21.89 -5.33
CA ALA A 28 -16.40 22.72 -6.18
C ALA A 28 -15.57 23.73 -6.98
N LYS A 29 -14.52 24.30 -6.35
CA LYS A 29 -13.61 25.23 -7.00
C LYS A 29 -12.24 25.25 -6.30
N ILE A 30 -11.20 25.34 -7.10
CA ILE A 30 -9.80 25.35 -6.63
C ILE A 30 -9.13 26.62 -7.16
N GLY A 31 -8.80 27.54 -6.25
CA GLY A 31 -8.25 28.86 -6.57
C GLY A 31 -9.27 29.86 -7.15
N GLY A 32 -8.78 31.06 -7.50
CA GLY A 32 -9.60 32.14 -7.98
C GLY A 32 -10.47 32.80 -6.92
N ASP A 33 -11.52 33.48 -7.33
CA ASP A 33 -12.45 34.17 -6.40
C ASP A 33 -13.45 33.16 -5.79
N LEU A 34 -13.42 33.01 -4.47
CA LEU A 34 -14.31 32.13 -3.69
C LEU A 34 -15.26 32.89 -2.77
N SER A 35 -15.42 34.23 -2.95
CA SER A 35 -16.19 35.09 -2.07
C SER A 35 -17.66 34.65 -1.87
N ASP A 36 -18.27 34.05 -2.89
CA ASP A 36 -19.65 33.55 -2.80
C ASP A 36 -19.76 32.26 -1.96
N TYR A 37 -18.71 31.41 -1.98
CA TYR A 37 -18.65 30.23 -1.10
C TYR A 37 -18.38 30.63 0.34
N GLU A 38 -17.52 31.63 0.59
CA GLU A 38 -17.20 32.13 1.94
C GLU A 38 -18.41 32.74 2.64
N LYS A 39 -19.26 33.48 1.92
CA LYS A 39 -20.48 34.07 2.49
C LYS A 39 -21.47 33.04 3.00
N ASN A 40 -21.46 31.84 2.41
CA ASN A 40 -22.47 30.81 2.63
C ASN A 40 -21.91 29.57 3.34
N GLY A 41 -20.65 29.57 3.77
CA GLY A 41 -19.98 28.40 4.29
C GLY A 41 -19.08 28.64 5.51
N ASN A 42 -18.52 27.57 6.02
CA ASN A 42 -17.47 27.61 7.02
C ASN A 42 -16.12 27.88 6.37
N THR A 43 -15.22 28.53 7.10
CA THR A 43 -13.84 28.77 6.65
C THR A 43 -12.85 28.11 7.60
N VAL A 44 -11.88 27.41 7.02
CA VAL A 44 -10.76 26.76 7.73
C VAL A 44 -9.46 27.26 7.15
N ASP A 45 -8.59 27.87 7.98
CA ASP A 45 -7.27 28.35 7.54
C ASP A 45 -6.22 27.25 7.70
N LEU A 46 -5.65 26.81 6.58
CA LEU A 46 -4.60 25.80 6.53
C LEU A 46 -3.19 26.38 6.73
N LYS A 47 -3.07 27.70 6.92
CA LYS A 47 -1.83 28.41 7.29
C LYS A 47 -0.65 28.17 6.32
N GLY A 48 -0.94 27.93 5.06
CA GLY A 48 0.05 27.62 4.03
C GLY A 48 0.65 26.23 4.15
N ASN A 49 0.03 25.31 4.89
CA ASN A 49 0.49 23.92 4.99
C ASN A 49 0.23 23.15 3.70
N LEU A 50 1.09 22.16 3.46
CA LEU A 50 1.04 21.32 2.27
C LEU A 50 -0.21 20.45 2.26
N VAL A 51 -1.00 20.57 1.22
CA VAL A 51 -2.21 19.77 0.98
C VAL A 51 -1.93 18.80 -0.15
N ILE A 52 -2.15 17.52 0.11
CA ILE A 52 -1.92 16.44 -0.85
C ILE A 52 -3.15 15.52 -0.93
N PRO A 53 -3.30 14.72 -2.01
CA PRO A 53 -4.25 13.61 -2.00
C PRO A 53 -3.96 12.67 -0.83
N PRO A 54 -4.96 11.95 -0.30
CA PRO A 54 -4.74 11.02 0.81
C PRO A 54 -3.74 9.92 0.45
N PHE A 55 -3.02 9.43 1.44
CA PHE A 55 -2.16 8.27 1.25
C PHE A 55 -2.95 7.03 0.86
N ALA A 56 -2.35 6.21 -0.03
CA ALA A 56 -2.90 4.97 -0.53
C ALA A 56 -1.92 3.82 -0.24
N ASP A 57 -2.25 3.01 0.78
CA ASP A 57 -1.49 1.83 1.16
C ASP A 57 -1.94 0.63 0.34
N ALA A 58 -1.18 0.33 -0.70
CA ALA A 58 -1.55 -0.70 -1.67
C ALA A 58 -1.25 -2.13 -1.19
N HIS A 59 -0.61 -2.30 -0.02
CA HIS A 59 -0.25 -3.61 0.50
C HIS A 59 -0.07 -3.59 2.03
N ILE A 60 -0.95 -4.29 2.73
CA ILE A 60 -0.86 -4.55 4.17
C ILE A 60 -1.57 -5.87 4.49
N HIS A 61 -1.29 -6.46 5.64
CA HIS A 61 -1.96 -7.63 6.18
C HIS A 61 -2.67 -7.30 7.49
N LEU A 62 -3.93 -6.88 7.40
CA LEU A 62 -4.71 -6.50 8.59
C LEU A 62 -5.17 -7.70 9.44
N ASP A 63 -5.14 -8.91 8.88
CA ASP A 63 -5.58 -10.14 9.55
C ASP A 63 -4.60 -10.63 10.61
N TYR A 64 -3.28 -10.40 10.42
CA TYR A 64 -2.29 -10.87 11.38
C TYR A 64 -1.44 -9.77 12.06
N ILE A 65 -1.79 -8.50 11.90
CA ILE A 65 -1.08 -7.43 12.62
C ILE A 65 -1.16 -7.61 14.14
N TYR A 66 -0.14 -7.13 14.86
CA TYR A 66 0.03 -7.29 16.32
C TYR A 66 0.06 -8.75 16.79
N THR A 67 0.62 -9.64 15.97
CA THR A 67 0.79 -11.06 16.30
C THR A 67 2.25 -11.46 16.56
N ALA A 68 3.21 -10.55 16.42
CA ALA A 68 4.64 -10.81 16.64
C ALA A 68 4.96 -11.43 18.02
N SER A 69 4.14 -11.17 19.03
CA SER A 69 4.30 -11.67 20.39
C SER A 69 3.37 -12.84 20.72
N LEU A 70 2.71 -13.47 19.75
CA LEU A 70 1.93 -14.66 20.00
C LEU A 70 2.86 -15.81 20.42
N PRO A 71 2.51 -16.55 21.51
CA PRO A 71 3.46 -17.36 22.27
C PRO A 71 3.87 -18.68 21.61
N THR A 72 3.53 -18.93 20.36
CA THR A 72 3.77 -20.25 19.79
C THR A 72 5.21 -20.46 19.36
N HIS A 73 5.85 -19.48 18.72
CA HIS A 73 7.27 -19.56 18.35
C HIS A 73 7.86 -18.16 18.14
N GLU A 74 9.05 -17.91 18.68
CA GLU A 74 9.82 -16.71 18.33
C GLU A 74 10.43 -16.90 16.96
N THR A 75 10.35 -15.88 16.09
CA THR A 75 11.07 -15.84 14.83
C THR A 75 12.56 -15.67 15.10
N THR A 76 13.35 -16.72 14.88
CA THR A 76 14.78 -16.75 15.22
C THR A 76 15.69 -16.51 14.03
N SER A 77 15.34 -17.01 12.85
CA SER A 77 16.13 -16.83 11.63
C SER A 77 15.80 -15.49 10.94
N GLY A 78 14.58 -14.96 11.14
CA GLY A 78 14.08 -13.78 10.47
C GLY A 78 13.86 -14.00 8.97
N THR A 79 13.61 -15.24 8.55
CA THR A 79 13.33 -15.58 7.14
C THR A 79 11.82 -15.55 6.87
N LEU A 80 11.46 -15.28 5.61
CA LEU A 80 10.07 -15.33 5.13
C LEU A 80 9.40 -16.68 5.49
N PHE A 81 10.06 -17.78 5.22
CA PHE A 81 9.47 -19.12 5.39
C PHE A 81 9.24 -19.50 6.85
N GLU A 82 10.17 -19.15 7.76
CA GLU A 82 9.96 -19.34 9.20
C GLU A 82 8.74 -18.56 9.68
N ALA A 83 8.54 -17.34 9.19
CA ALA A 83 7.39 -16.53 9.55
C ALA A 83 6.06 -17.14 9.04
N ILE A 84 6.06 -17.73 7.84
CA ILE A 84 4.89 -18.46 7.31
C ILE A 84 4.57 -19.68 8.19
N ASP A 85 5.57 -20.46 8.58
CA ASP A 85 5.38 -21.61 9.45
C ASP A 85 4.81 -21.20 10.82
N ASN A 86 5.39 -20.14 11.44
CA ASN A 86 4.90 -19.58 12.70
C ASN A 86 3.45 -19.09 12.61
N TRP A 87 3.08 -18.45 11.50
CA TRP A 87 1.71 -18.03 11.25
C TRP A 87 0.77 -19.22 11.07
N SER A 88 1.17 -20.22 10.29
CA SER A 88 0.37 -21.43 10.06
C SER A 88 -0.01 -22.12 11.36
N ASP A 89 0.92 -22.20 12.31
CA ASP A 89 0.69 -22.77 13.63
C ASP A 89 -0.21 -21.89 14.52
N SER A 90 -0.14 -20.57 14.36
CA SER A 90 -0.78 -19.60 15.25
C SER A 90 -2.20 -19.25 14.85
N LYS A 91 -2.50 -19.18 13.54
CA LYS A 91 -3.76 -18.64 12.99
C LYS A 91 -5.01 -19.37 13.48
N ALA A 92 -4.93 -20.68 13.73
CA ALA A 92 -6.05 -21.48 14.20
C ALA A 92 -6.55 -21.08 15.61
N SER A 93 -5.73 -20.37 16.39
CA SER A 93 -6.06 -19.86 17.73
C SER A 93 -6.83 -18.54 17.70
N LEU A 94 -6.89 -17.85 16.55
CA LEU A 94 -7.51 -16.54 16.42
C LEU A 94 -9.01 -16.65 16.14
N THR A 95 -9.79 -15.84 16.85
CA THR A 95 -11.22 -15.66 16.59
C THR A 95 -11.46 -14.43 15.71
N ALA A 96 -12.62 -14.37 15.06
CA ALA A 96 -13.01 -13.22 14.24
C ALA A 96 -12.98 -11.90 15.03
N ASP A 97 -13.40 -11.91 16.30
CA ASP A 97 -13.40 -10.73 17.16
C ASP A 97 -11.99 -10.23 17.46
N ILE A 98 -11.05 -11.13 17.76
CA ILE A 98 -9.64 -10.79 18.03
C ILE A 98 -9.00 -10.19 16.76
N ILE A 99 -9.23 -10.80 15.59
CA ILE A 99 -8.73 -10.30 14.30
C ILE A 99 -9.30 -8.91 14.03
N LYS A 100 -10.61 -8.73 14.17
CA LYS A 100 -11.29 -7.46 13.95
C LYS A 100 -10.79 -6.35 14.88
N GLU A 101 -10.60 -6.65 16.17
CA GLU A 101 -10.06 -5.70 17.15
C GLU A 101 -8.65 -5.21 16.75
N ARG A 102 -7.75 -6.14 16.40
CA ARG A 102 -6.40 -5.82 15.96
C ARG A 102 -6.39 -5.03 14.66
N ALA A 103 -7.15 -5.48 13.66
CA ALA A 103 -7.29 -4.79 12.38
C ALA A 103 -7.81 -3.35 12.58
N LEU A 104 -8.83 -3.16 13.42
CA LEU A 104 -9.35 -1.83 13.74
C LEU A 104 -8.29 -0.92 14.40
N LYS A 105 -7.45 -1.48 15.28
CA LYS A 105 -6.33 -0.74 15.88
C LYS A 105 -5.33 -0.29 14.81
N GLY A 106 -4.98 -1.17 13.86
CA GLY A 106 -4.09 -0.84 12.75
C GLY A 106 -4.68 0.21 11.82
N VAL A 107 -5.95 0.07 11.44
CA VAL A 107 -6.64 1.07 10.60
C VAL A 107 -6.73 2.44 11.29
N LYS A 108 -7.01 2.49 12.59
CA LYS A 108 -6.99 3.77 13.34
C LYS A 108 -5.60 4.42 13.28
N MET A 109 -4.54 3.64 13.38
CA MET A 109 -3.18 4.13 13.24
C MET A 109 -2.93 4.67 11.81
N GLN A 110 -3.33 3.94 10.77
CA GLN A 110 -3.21 4.40 9.38
C GLN A 110 -3.99 5.70 9.14
N ILE A 111 -5.25 5.81 9.63
CA ILE A 111 -6.04 7.05 9.53
C ILE A 111 -5.32 8.22 10.22
N SER A 112 -4.67 7.99 11.36
CA SER A 112 -3.90 9.03 12.07
C SER A 112 -2.68 9.53 11.28
N HIS A 113 -2.23 8.75 10.31
CA HIS A 113 -1.17 9.11 9.36
C HIS A 113 -1.70 9.57 7.99
N GLY A 114 -3.03 9.73 7.83
CA GLY A 114 -3.65 10.26 6.61
C GLY A 114 -3.92 9.23 5.52
N VAL A 115 -3.82 7.94 5.82
CA VAL A 115 -4.19 6.87 4.88
C VAL A 115 -5.72 6.80 4.80
N GLN A 116 -6.27 6.83 3.57
CA GLN A 116 -7.71 6.68 3.33
C GLN A 116 -8.04 5.54 2.36
N TYR A 117 -7.03 4.95 1.70
CA TYR A 117 -7.18 3.84 0.78
C TYR A 117 -6.23 2.73 1.22
N VAL A 118 -6.77 1.56 1.48
CA VAL A 118 -6.03 0.41 2.03
C VAL A 118 -6.36 -0.84 1.24
N ARG A 119 -5.34 -1.58 0.80
CA ARG A 119 -5.49 -2.93 0.26
C ARG A 119 -4.89 -3.92 1.24
N SER A 120 -5.75 -4.73 1.88
CA SER A 120 -5.32 -5.77 2.80
C SER A 120 -5.30 -7.13 2.11
N HIS A 121 -4.15 -7.78 2.13
CA HIS A 121 -4.04 -9.20 1.83
C HIS A 121 -4.55 -9.98 3.03
N VAL A 122 -5.45 -10.93 2.82
CA VAL A 122 -6.10 -11.70 3.89
C VAL A 122 -5.88 -13.17 3.62
N ASP A 123 -5.23 -13.85 4.55
CA ASP A 123 -4.96 -15.28 4.43
C ASP A 123 -6.26 -16.08 4.38
N VAL A 124 -6.46 -16.78 3.25
CA VAL A 124 -7.62 -17.65 3.03
C VAL A 124 -7.27 -19.15 3.18
N THR A 125 -6.04 -19.49 3.56
CA THR A 125 -5.66 -20.87 3.87
C THR A 125 -6.14 -21.27 5.27
N ASP A 126 -7.42 -20.99 5.53
CA ASP A 126 -8.24 -21.41 6.67
C ASP A 126 -9.61 -21.87 6.16
N PRO A 127 -9.99 -23.15 6.29
CA PRO A 127 -11.28 -23.67 5.81
C PRO A 127 -12.51 -22.93 6.36
N LYS A 128 -12.37 -22.23 7.49
CA LYS A 128 -13.45 -21.43 8.08
C LYS A 128 -13.52 -20.03 7.51
N LEU A 129 -12.47 -19.57 6.81
CA LEU A 129 -12.32 -18.18 6.28
C LEU A 129 -12.57 -17.15 7.40
N THR A 130 -12.02 -17.38 8.57
CA THR A 130 -12.27 -16.58 9.78
C THR A 130 -11.83 -15.15 9.61
N ALA A 131 -10.59 -14.95 9.14
CA ALA A 131 -10.03 -13.63 8.89
C ALA A 131 -10.80 -12.88 7.80
N LEU A 132 -11.13 -13.55 6.70
CA LEU A 132 -11.90 -12.96 5.62
C LEU A 132 -13.25 -12.43 6.09
N LYS A 133 -14.00 -13.20 6.88
CA LYS A 133 -15.29 -12.78 7.44
C LYS A 133 -15.14 -11.53 8.31
N ALA A 134 -14.15 -11.54 9.20
CA ALA A 134 -13.86 -10.41 10.07
C ALA A 134 -13.55 -9.12 9.29
N LEU A 135 -12.73 -9.22 8.24
CA LEU A 135 -12.36 -8.04 7.46
C LEU A 135 -13.45 -7.57 6.48
N LEU A 136 -14.33 -8.45 5.98
CA LEU A 136 -15.51 -8.05 5.20
C LEU A 136 -16.51 -7.26 6.06
N GLU A 137 -16.69 -7.65 7.33
CA GLU A 137 -17.49 -6.85 8.28
C GLU A 137 -16.84 -5.49 8.52
N LEU A 138 -15.54 -5.49 8.83
CA LEU A 138 -14.79 -4.27 9.09
C LEU A 138 -14.80 -3.30 7.89
N LYS A 139 -14.70 -3.82 6.67
CA LYS A 139 -14.83 -3.04 5.42
C LYS A 139 -16.15 -2.27 5.38
N THR A 140 -17.24 -2.91 5.78
CA THR A 140 -18.56 -2.30 5.81
C THR A 140 -18.66 -1.21 6.88
N GLU A 141 -18.09 -1.45 8.05
CA GLU A 141 -18.12 -0.50 9.18
C GLU A 141 -17.26 0.74 8.91
N LEU A 142 -16.14 0.60 8.21
CA LEU A 142 -15.16 1.66 8.00
C LEU A 142 -15.35 2.47 6.70
N LYS A 143 -16.38 2.19 5.89
CA LYS A 143 -16.61 2.82 4.58
C LYS A 143 -16.60 4.36 4.59
N ASP A 144 -17.00 4.99 5.70
CA ASP A 144 -17.01 6.43 5.84
C ASP A 144 -15.63 7.03 6.16
N TYR A 145 -14.66 6.20 6.53
CA TYR A 145 -13.30 6.58 6.95
C TYR A 145 -12.23 6.16 5.94
N ILE A 146 -12.33 4.95 5.39
CA ILE A 146 -11.39 4.40 4.41
C ILE A 146 -12.11 3.61 3.32
N ASP A 147 -11.47 3.47 2.17
CA ASP A 147 -11.77 2.42 1.20
C ASP A 147 -10.86 1.24 1.48
N LEU A 148 -11.45 0.10 1.88
CA LEU A 148 -10.73 -1.13 2.13
C LEU A 148 -10.97 -2.11 0.99
N GLN A 149 -9.91 -2.42 0.21
CA GLN A 149 -9.90 -3.54 -0.73
C GLN A 149 -9.35 -4.78 -0.05
N ILE A 150 -9.99 -5.92 -0.25
CA ILE A 150 -9.60 -7.21 0.31
C ILE A 150 -9.07 -8.12 -0.79
N VAL A 151 -7.83 -8.58 -0.62
CA VAL A 151 -7.20 -9.58 -1.48
C VAL A 151 -7.44 -10.96 -0.88
N ALA A 152 -8.04 -11.87 -1.64
CA ALA A 152 -8.10 -13.30 -1.30
C ALA A 152 -6.70 -13.89 -1.47
N PHE A 153 -5.92 -13.96 -0.39
CA PHE A 153 -4.51 -14.33 -0.41
C PHE A 153 -4.27 -15.73 0.17
N PRO A 154 -3.83 -16.71 -0.64
CA PRO A 154 -3.49 -18.03 -0.17
C PRO A 154 -2.05 -18.03 0.38
N GLN A 155 -1.86 -17.71 1.66
CA GLN A 155 -0.53 -17.59 2.29
C GLN A 155 0.32 -18.86 2.13
N GLU A 156 -0.30 -20.02 2.15
CA GLU A 156 0.38 -21.32 2.00
C GLU A 156 0.24 -21.89 0.57
N GLY A 157 -0.05 -21.05 -0.42
CA GLY A 157 -0.12 -21.43 -1.83
C GLY A 157 -1.49 -21.93 -2.32
N TYR A 158 -1.64 -21.98 -3.62
CA TYR A 158 -2.81 -22.54 -4.30
C TYR A 158 -2.83 -24.06 -4.27
N PHE A 159 -1.67 -24.66 -4.45
CA PHE A 159 -1.48 -26.12 -4.61
C PHE A 159 -0.68 -26.73 -3.48
N ALA A 160 0.25 -25.98 -2.87
CA ALA A 160 0.97 -26.42 -1.69
C ALA A 160 0.01 -26.60 -0.50
N TYR A 161 -1.02 -25.73 -0.36
CA TYR A 161 -2.11 -25.93 0.60
C TYR A 161 -3.25 -26.74 -0.03
N LYS A 162 -3.67 -27.80 0.64
CA LYS A 162 -4.78 -28.63 0.16
C LYS A 162 -6.11 -27.85 0.11
N GLY A 163 -6.64 -27.62 -1.08
CA GLY A 163 -7.87 -26.87 -1.28
C GLY A 163 -7.65 -25.33 -1.35
N GLY A 164 -6.42 -24.87 -1.50
CA GLY A 164 -6.10 -23.44 -1.56
C GLY A 164 -6.81 -22.73 -2.70
N ALA A 165 -6.84 -23.33 -3.89
CA ALA A 165 -7.52 -22.77 -5.05
C ALA A 165 -9.03 -22.59 -4.83
N GLU A 166 -9.68 -23.59 -4.23
CA GLU A 166 -11.10 -23.58 -3.88
C GLU A 166 -11.43 -22.52 -2.83
N LEU A 167 -10.54 -22.33 -1.84
CA LEU A 167 -10.72 -21.31 -0.80
C LEU A 167 -10.57 -19.89 -1.37
N VAL A 168 -9.62 -19.65 -2.28
CA VAL A 168 -9.53 -18.37 -2.99
C VAL A 168 -10.82 -18.12 -3.78
N GLU A 169 -11.32 -19.11 -4.52
CA GLU A 169 -12.56 -18.95 -5.27
C GLU A 169 -13.76 -18.66 -4.35
N GLU A 170 -13.84 -19.33 -3.20
CA GLU A 170 -14.92 -19.08 -2.25
C GLU A 170 -14.81 -17.66 -1.64
N ALA A 171 -13.60 -17.20 -1.33
CA ALA A 171 -13.37 -15.84 -0.85
C ALA A 171 -13.84 -14.78 -1.85
N LEU A 172 -13.64 -15.01 -3.16
CA LEU A 172 -14.13 -14.10 -4.21
C LEU A 172 -15.66 -14.07 -4.26
N LYS A 173 -16.33 -15.22 -4.11
CA LYS A 173 -17.80 -15.31 -4.03
C LYS A 173 -18.35 -14.59 -2.80
N MET A 174 -17.60 -14.61 -1.69
CA MET A 174 -17.97 -13.89 -0.44
C MET A 174 -17.78 -12.39 -0.53
N GLY A 175 -17.04 -11.87 -1.51
CA GLY A 175 -16.90 -10.44 -1.72
C GLY A 175 -15.49 -9.88 -1.65
N ALA A 176 -14.44 -10.72 -1.69
CA ALA A 176 -13.07 -10.25 -1.89
C ALA A 176 -12.95 -9.50 -3.23
N ASP A 177 -12.13 -8.44 -3.24
CA ASP A 177 -12.03 -7.50 -4.36
C ASP A 177 -10.93 -7.88 -5.35
N VAL A 178 -9.91 -8.58 -4.88
CA VAL A 178 -8.66 -8.83 -5.59
C VAL A 178 -8.26 -10.29 -5.42
N VAL A 179 -7.71 -10.88 -6.47
CA VAL A 179 -7.12 -12.23 -6.43
C VAL A 179 -5.66 -12.11 -6.04
N GLY A 180 -5.25 -12.79 -4.95
CA GLY A 180 -3.87 -12.90 -4.51
C GLY A 180 -3.19 -14.18 -4.97
N GLY A 181 -1.91 -14.32 -4.62
CA GLY A 181 -1.12 -15.52 -4.82
C GLY A 181 0.31 -15.34 -4.34
N ILE A 182 1.02 -16.45 -4.14
CA ILE A 182 2.42 -16.50 -3.69
C ILE A 182 3.17 -17.61 -4.45
N PRO A 183 3.47 -17.40 -5.74
CA PRO A 183 3.99 -18.47 -6.60
C PRO A 183 5.35 -19.01 -6.19
N HIS A 184 6.17 -18.23 -5.49
CA HIS A 184 7.49 -18.67 -5.02
C HIS A 184 7.42 -19.54 -3.74
N PHE A 185 6.26 -19.68 -3.13
CA PHE A 185 6.00 -20.60 -2.02
C PHE A 185 5.51 -21.98 -2.48
N GLU A 186 5.00 -22.09 -3.69
CA GLU A 186 4.55 -23.38 -4.23
C GLU A 186 5.68 -24.42 -4.23
N PHE A 187 5.34 -25.71 -4.18
CA PHE A 187 6.31 -26.77 -3.97
C PHE A 187 7.33 -26.88 -5.11
N THR A 188 6.92 -26.62 -6.33
CA THR A 188 7.78 -26.61 -7.52
C THR A 188 7.63 -25.31 -8.29
N ARG A 189 8.64 -24.98 -9.12
CA ARG A 189 8.55 -23.86 -10.05
C ARG A 189 7.34 -23.99 -11.00
N GLU A 190 7.07 -25.20 -11.45
CA GLU A 190 5.96 -25.53 -12.35
C GLU A 190 4.62 -25.26 -11.65
N ASP A 191 4.48 -25.66 -10.40
CA ASP A 191 3.28 -25.34 -9.60
C ASP A 191 3.13 -23.84 -9.36
N GLY A 192 4.25 -23.13 -9.15
CA GLY A 192 4.25 -21.66 -9.07
C GLY A 192 3.73 -21.00 -10.35
N VAL A 193 4.14 -21.46 -11.53
CA VAL A 193 3.59 -20.97 -12.80
C VAL A 193 2.11 -21.32 -12.95
N ARG A 194 1.68 -22.52 -12.56
CA ARG A 194 0.28 -22.93 -12.56
C ARG A 194 -0.55 -22.12 -11.57
N SER A 195 0.00 -21.74 -10.41
CA SER A 195 -0.70 -20.88 -9.44
C SER A 195 -0.94 -19.48 -10.02
N VAL A 196 0.03 -18.93 -10.77
CA VAL A 196 -0.17 -17.69 -11.52
C VAL A 196 -1.30 -17.85 -12.54
N GLU A 197 -1.27 -18.89 -13.37
CA GLU A 197 -2.32 -19.19 -14.36
C GLU A 197 -3.71 -19.28 -13.70
N LYS A 198 -3.80 -20.01 -12.57
CA LYS A 198 -5.05 -20.16 -11.81
C LYS A 198 -5.56 -18.84 -11.26
N GLY A 199 -4.67 -17.98 -10.76
CA GLY A 199 -5.02 -16.63 -10.32
C GLY A 199 -5.64 -15.81 -11.45
N PHE A 200 -5.05 -15.83 -12.66
CA PHE A 200 -5.61 -15.16 -13.83
C PHE A 200 -6.96 -15.74 -14.27
N GLU A 201 -7.12 -17.07 -14.26
CA GLU A 201 -8.40 -17.73 -14.53
C GLU A 201 -9.50 -17.19 -13.61
N LEU A 202 -9.24 -17.16 -12.30
CA LEU A 202 -10.19 -16.67 -11.30
C LEU A 202 -10.47 -15.18 -11.46
N ALA A 203 -9.45 -14.35 -11.70
CA ALA A 203 -9.62 -12.92 -11.87
C ALA A 203 -10.48 -12.59 -13.10
N MET A 204 -10.28 -13.28 -14.21
CA MET A 204 -11.13 -13.12 -15.41
C MET A 204 -12.54 -13.64 -15.18
N LYS A 205 -12.71 -14.79 -14.50
CA LYS A 205 -14.01 -15.37 -14.20
C LYS A 205 -14.90 -14.47 -13.35
N TYR A 206 -14.30 -13.76 -12.38
CA TYR A 206 -15.03 -12.91 -11.42
C TYR A 206 -14.85 -11.41 -11.66
N ASP A 207 -14.21 -11.01 -12.75
CA ASP A 207 -13.86 -9.63 -13.11
C ASP A 207 -13.14 -8.89 -11.98
N LYS A 208 -12.07 -9.48 -11.45
CA LYS A 208 -11.30 -8.96 -10.31
C LYS A 208 -9.94 -8.41 -10.74
N LEU A 209 -9.34 -7.62 -9.86
CA LEU A 209 -7.93 -7.24 -9.94
C LEU A 209 -7.04 -8.40 -9.51
N LEU A 210 -5.73 -8.29 -9.78
CA LEU A 210 -4.71 -9.25 -9.36
C LEU A 210 -3.59 -8.57 -8.56
N ASP A 211 -3.14 -9.21 -7.49
CA ASP A 211 -2.00 -8.77 -6.70
C ASP A 211 -1.25 -9.99 -6.13
N PHE A 212 -0.08 -10.28 -6.71
CA PHE A 212 0.74 -11.41 -6.30
C PHE A 212 1.89 -10.98 -5.39
N HIS A 213 2.08 -11.66 -4.25
CA HIS A 213 3.37 -11.72 -3.59
C HIS A 213 4.31 -12.41 -4.56
N CYS A 214 5.21 -11.65 -5.16
CA CYS A 214 5.98 -12.11 -6.31
C CYS A 214 7.47 -12.04 -6.03
N ASP A 215 8.15 -13.19 -6.14
CA ASP A 215 9.61 -13.24 -6.07
C ASP A 215 10.18 -12.55 -4.81
N GLU A 216 9.52 -12.75 -3.66
CA GLU A 216 9.93 -12.21 -2.37
C GLU A 216 11.05 -13.06 -1.75
N THR A 217 12.13 -13.13 -2.45
CA THR A 217 13.32 -13.93 -2.11
C THR A 217 14.56 -13.29 -2.68
N ASP A 218 15.72 -13.72 -2.18
CA ASP A 218 17.04 -13.33 -2.70
C ASP A 218 17.50 -14.16 -3.91
N ASP A 219 16.78 -15.25 -4.22
CA ASP A 219 17.12 -16.16 -5.32
C ASP A 219 16.86 -15.51 -6.68
N ASP A 220 17.90 -15.32 -7.47
CA ASP A 220 17.83 -14.76 -8.83
C ASP A 220 17.14 -15.69 -9.85
N GLN A 221 16.87 -16.95 -9.47
CA GLN A 221 16.09 -17.90 -10.28
C GLN A 221 14.58 -17.79 -10.01
N SER A 222 14.15 -17.11 -8.94
CA SER A 222 12.75 -16.76 -8.76
C SER A 222 12.37 -15.67 -9.78
N ARG A 223 11.58 -16.05 -10.77
CA ARG A 223 11.25 -15.24 -11.96
C ARG A 223 9.78 -15.32 -12.33
N PHE A 224 8.90 -15.45 -11.34
CA PHE A 224 7.46 -15.50 -11.57
C PHE A 224 6.91 -14.19 -12.09
N VAL A 225 7.60 -13.06 -11.84
CA VAL A 225 7.27 -11.75 -12.43
C VAL A 225 7.26 -11.80 -13.97
N GLU A 226 8.09 -12.65 -14.61
CA GLU A 226 8.05 -12.87 -16.07
C GLU A 226 6.73 -13.53 -16.48
N SER A 227 6.27 -14.56 -15.76
CA SER A 227 5.02 -15.25 -16.01
C SER A 227 3.82 -14.31 -15.78
N ILE A 228 3.82 -13.57 -14.66
CA ILE A 228 2.78 -12.59 -14.35
C ILE A 228 2.68 -11.53 -15.46
N ALA A 229 3.81 -10.98 -15.92
CA ALA A 229 3.82 -10.02 -17.03
C ALA A 229 3.28 -10.61 -18.34
N ALA A 230 3.63 -11.86 -18.64
CA ALA A 230 3.15 -12.56 -19.82
C ALA A 230 1.63 -12.79 -19.77
N PHE A 231 1.12 -13.35 -18.68
CA PHE A 231 -0.32 -13.57 -18.49
C PHE A 231 -1.10 -12.25 -18.46
N THR A 232 -0.55 -11.18 -17.83
CA THR A 232 -1.15 -9.83 -17.86
C THR A 232 -1.34 -9.34 -19.30
N TYR A 233 -0.28 -9.46 -20.11
CA TYR A 233 -0.32 -8.99 -21.50
C TYR A 233 -1.27 -9.80 -22.38
N PHE A 234 -1.18 -11.14 -22.34
CA PHE A 234 -1.94 -12.00 -23.22
C PHE A 234 -3.44 -12.11 -22.85
N ASN A 235 -3.78 -11.86 -21.58
CA ASN A 235 -5.17 -11.87 -21.11
C ASN A 235 -5.81 -10.47 -21.04
N SER A 236 -5.16 -9.44 -21.59
CA SER A 236 -5.67 -8.05 -21.58
C SER A 236 -5.96 -7.49 -20.17
N MET A 237 -5.11 -7.84 -19.20
CA MET A 237 -5.22 -7.41 -17.81
C MET A 237 -4.28 -6.22 -17.48
N GLN A 238 -3.86 -5.46 -18.50
CA GLN A 238 -2.98 -4.31 -18.34
C GLN A 238 -3.56 -3.28 -17.37
N GLY A 239 -2.71 -2.82 -16.44
CA GLY A 239 -3.10 -1.88 -15.39
C GLY A 239 -3.95 -2.48 -14.27
N ARG A 240 -4.42 -3.73 -14.39
CA ARG A 240 -5.24 -4.45 -13.40
C ARG A 240 -4.46 -5.47 -12.59
N THR A 241 -3.19 -5.65 -12.88
CA THR A 241 -2.30 -6.61 -12.22
C THR A 241 -1.19 -5.89 -11.49
N ALA A 242 -0.92 -6.30 -10.25
CA ALA A 242 0.21 -5.89 -9.44
C ALA A 242 1.12 -7.07 -9.12
N ALA A 243 2.42 -6.78 -8.98
CA ALA A 243 3.43 -7.66 -8.44
C ALA A 243 4.04 -6.98 -7.22
N SER A 244 3.77 -7.53 -6.05
CA SER A 244 4.27 -7.04 -4.77
C SER A 244 5.66 -7.61 -4.50
N HIS A 245 6.51 -6.85 -3.78
CA HIS A 245 7.88 -7.16 -3.37
C HIS A 245 8.88 -7.23 -4.53
N THR A 246 8.83 -8.26 -5.35
CA THR A 246 9.76 -8.51 -6.46
C THR A 246 11.24 -8.40 -6.06
N CYS A 247 11.61 -8.81 -4.84
CA CYS A 247 12.94 -8.65 -4.24
C CYS A 247 14.04 -9.35 -5.06
N ALA A 248 13.72 -10.50 -5.66
CA ALA A 248 14.65 -11.24 -6.52
C ALA A 248 15.18 -10.42 -7.71
N MET A 249 14.44 -9.38 -8.14
CA MET A 249 14.90 -8.45 -9.18
C MET A 249 16.21 -7.75 -8.80
N GLY A 250 16.42 -7.49 -7.51
CA GLY A 250 17.67 -6.94 -6.99
C GLY A 250 18.89 -7.84 -7.25
N SER A 251 18.67 -9.15 -7.46
CA SER A 251 19.67 -10.16 -7.74
C SER A 251 19.80 -10.52 -9.23
N TYR A 252 18.86 -10.09 -10.09
CA TYR A 252 18.91 -10.41 -11.52
C TYR A 252 20.16 -9.84 -12.18
N ASN A 253 20.76 -10.58 -13.12
CA ASN A 253 21.77 -9.99 -13.97
C ASN A 253 21.17 -8.87 -14.84
N ASN A 254 22.00 -7.89 -15.19
CA ASN A 254 21.56 -6.67 -15.88
C ASN A 254 20.95 -6.94 -17.26
N ALA A 255 21.43 -7.95 -17.99
CA ALA A 255 20.90 -8.28 -19.32
C ALA A 255 19.46 -8.82 -19.23
N TYR A 256 19.18 -9.66 -18.24
CA TYR A 256 17.83 -10.15 -17.99
C TYR A 256 16.91 -9.05 -17.51
N ALA A 257 17.33 -8.23 -16.53
CA ALA A 257 16.56 -7.10 -16.04
C ALA A 257 16.21 -6.12 -17.17
N PHE A 258 17.18 -5.75 -18.00
CA PHE A 258 16.94 -4.88 -19.17
C PHE A 258 15.90 -5.47 -20.15
N LYS A 259 16.00 -6.76 -20.46
CA LYS A 259 15.00 -7.47 -21.29
C LYS A 259 13.60 -7.35 -20.70
N MET A 260 13.48 -7.49 -19.38
CA MET A 260 12.19 -7.52 -18.70
C MET A 260 11.51 -6.15 -18.66
N MET A 261 12.24 -5.04 -18.56
CA MET A 261 11.66 -3.69 -18.52
C MET A 261 10.72 -3.43 -19.72
N SER A 262 11.10 -3.86 -20.92
CA SER A 262 10.24 -3.72 -22.12
C SER A 262 8.95 -4.57 -22.00
N LYS A 263 9.02 -5.74 -21.39
CA LYS A 263 7.86 -6.62 -21.20
C LYS A 263 6.91 -6.07 -20.15
N PHE A 264 7.46 -5.57 -19.02
CA PHE A 264 6.67 -4.92 -17.97
C PHE A 264 5.91 -3.70 -18.48
N LYS A 265 6.54 -2.88 -19.37
CA LYS A 265 5.86 -1.76 -20.02
C LYS A 265 4.70 -2.21 -20.90
N LYS A 266 4.87 -3.25 -21.69
CA LYS A 266 3.79 -3.80 -22.54
C LYS A 266 2.64 -4.34 -21.70
N ALA A 267 2.96 -5.00 -20.59
CA ALA A 267 1.99 -5.51 -19.63
C ALA A 267 1.34 -4.39 -18.80
N GLN A 268 1.90 -3.17 -18.76
CA GLN A 268 1.50 -2.12 -17.82
C GLN A 268 1.37 -2.67 -16.39
N LEU A 269 2.37 -3.47 -15.98
CA LEU A 269 2.40 -4.10 -14.67
C LEU A 269 2.63 -3.04 -13.59
N ASN A 270 1.90 -3.13 -12.50
CA ASN A 270 2.12 -2.31 -11.32
C ASN A 270 3.07 -3.04 -10.37
N PHE A 271 3.96 -2.29 -9.73
CA PHE A 271 4.90 -2.81 -8.73
C PHE A 271 4.59 -2.21 -7.37
N ILE A 272 4.55 -3.05 -6.35
CA ILE A 272 4.40 -2.63 -4.96
C ILE A 272 5.65 -3.07 -4.21
N VAL A 273 6.31 -2.14 -3.56
CA VAL A 273 7.52 -2.40 -2.78
C VAL A 273 7.23 -2.03 -1.32
N CYS A 274 7.63 -2.91 -0.40
CA CYS A 274 7.46 -2.73 1.03
C CYS A 274 8.83 -2.50 1.67
N PRO A 275 9.37 -1.26 1.64
CA PRO A 275 10.79 -1.00 1.85
C PRO A 275 11.33 -1.53 3.16
N THR A 276 10.64 -1.29 4.28
CA THR A 276 11.12 -1.68 5.61
C THR A 276 11.11 -3.19 5.80
N GLU A 277 10.06 -3.86 5.35
CA GLU A 277 9.93 -5.31 5.46
C GLU A 277 10.88 -6.03 4.53
N ASN A 278 10.88 -5.68 3.24
CA ASN A 278 11.75 -6.32 2.27
C ASN A 278 13.24 -6.22 2.67
N CYS A 279 13.68 -5.04 3.14
CA CYS A 279 15.04 -4.86 3.64
C CYS A 279 15.32 -5.73 4.89
N TYR A 280 14.33 -5.95 5.74
CA TYR A 280 14.46 -6.78 6.93
C TYR A 280 14.51 -8.28 6.61
N LEU A 281 13.61 -8.75 5.72
CA LEU A 281 13.50 -10.18 5.39
C LEU A 281 14.63 -10.66 4.48
N GLN A 282 15.12 -9.82 3.56
CA GLN A 282 16.12 -10.21 2.59
C GLN A 282 17.56 -10.08 3.12
N GLY A 283 18.53 -10.66 2.39
CA GLY A 283 19.94 -10.65 2.76
C GLY A 283 20.30 -11.56 3.95
N ARG A 284 19.41 -12.47 4.34
CA ARG A 284 19.65 -13.37 5.49
C ARG A 284 20.79 -14.35 5.25
N TYR A 285 20.95 -14.79 4.03
CA TYR A 285 22.00 -15.72 3.62
C TYR A 285 23.28 -15.03 3.10
N ASP A 286 23.26 -13.68 3.01
CA ASP A 286 24.45 -12.94 2.58
C ASP A 286 25.50 -12.89 3.68
N SER A 287 26.77 -12.99 3.27
CA SER A 287 27.89 -12.48 4.03
C SER A 287 27.94 -10.95 3.94
N TYR A 288 29.06 -10.31 4.26
CA TYR A 288 29.21 -8.88 4.02
C TYR A 288 29.89 -8.61 2.66
N PRO A 289 29.43 -7.59 1.90
CA PRO A 289 28.32 -6.67 2.19
C PRO A 289 26.96 -7.36 2.00
N LYS A 290 25.97 -7.00 2.86
CA LYS A 290 24.59 -7.45 2.68
C LYS A 290 23.88 -6.63 1.59
N ARG A 291 23.02 -7.30 0.82
CA ARG A 291 22.16 -6.63 -0.18
C ARG A 291 21.11 -5.74 0.50
N ARG A 292 20.52 -4.80 -0.26
CA ARG A 292 19.46 -3.91 0.24
C ARG A 292 18.10 -4.57 0.38
N GLY A 293 17.90 -5.68 -0.31
CA GLY A 293 16.71 -6.52 -0.17
C GLY A 293 15.43 -6.01 -0.85
N ILE A 294 15.52 -5.00 -1.72
CA ILE A 294 14.37 -4.47 -2.46
C ILE A 294 14.51 -4.67 -3.97
N SER A 295 13.40 -4.48 -4.67
CA SER A 295 13.35 -4.45 -6.14
C SER A 295 14.17 -3.30 -6.74
N ARG A 296 14.34 -3.29 -8.08
CA ARG A 296 15.05 -2.23 -8.85
C ARG A 296 14.16 -0.99 -9.06
N VAL A 297 13.80 -0.33 -7.97
CA VAL A 297 12.83 0.80 -7.97
C VAL A 297 13.25 1.94 -8.89
N ASP A 298 14.51 2.32 -8.87
CA ASP A 298 15.08 3.37 -9.69
C ASP A 298 14.95 3.04 -11.19
N GLU A 299 15.36 1.84 -11.61
CA GLU A 299 15.24 1.38 -12.99
C GLU A 299 13.79 1.25 -13.44
N LEU A 300 12.89 0.71 -12.60
CA LEU A 300 11.46 0.63 -12.88
C LEU A 300 10.87 2.02 -13.09
N THR A 301 11.19 2.97 -12.21
CA THR A 301 10.70 4.36 -12.28
C THR A 301 11.25 5.09 -13.50
N GLN A 302 12.54 4.98 -13.79
CA GLN A 302 13.18 5.58 -14.99
C GLN A 302 12.58 5.02 -16.29
N ASN A 303 12.12 3.78 -16.26
CA ASN A 303 11.41 3.16 -17.36
C ASN A 303 9.92 3.55 -17.45
N GLY A 304 9.40 4.41 -16.56
CA GLY A 304 8.01 4.87 -16.56
C GLY A 304 7.00 3.85 -16.09
N LEU A 305 7.45 2.82 -15.34
CA LEU A 305 6.58 1.84 -14.70
C LEU A 305 5.95 2.42 -13.44
N ASN A 306 4.76 1.94 -13.09
CA ASN A 306 4.07 2.34 -11.88
C ASN A 306 4.67 1.58 -10.69
N VAL A 307 5.28 2.31 -9.76
CA VAL A 307 5.84 1.77 -8.51
C VAL A 307 5.19 2.48 -7.34
N SER A 308 4.69 1.75 -6.36
CA SER A 308 4.18 2.28 -5.09
C SER A 308 4.95 1.71 -3.91
N PHE A 309 5.07 2.49 -2.85
CA PHE A 309 5.57 2.03 -1.55
C PHE A 309 4.40 1.77 -0.62
N ALA A 310 4.47 0.70 0.15
CA ALA A 310 3.42 0.22 1.02
C ALA A 310 3.97 -0.21 2.40
N GLN A 311 3.06 -0.41 3.37
CA GLN A 311 3.45 -0.72 4.75
C GLN A 311 3.80 -2.19 4.93
N ASP A 312 3.00 -3.11 4.37
CA ASP A 312 3.03 -4.55 4.59
C ASP A 312 2.65 -4.94 6.02
N SER A 313 3.59 -5.09 6.89
CA SER A 313 3.45 -5.62 8.24
C SER A 313 3.39 -4.55 9.32
N ILE A 314 2.63 -4.82 10.39
CA ILE A 314 2.62 -4.05 11.64
C ILE A 314 2.74 -5.02 12.81
N SER A 315 3.95 -5.23 13.31
CA SER A 315 4.22 -6.07 14.49
C SER A 315 3.64 -7.48 14.38
N ASP A 316 4.08 -8.21 13.37
CA ASP A 316 3.67 -9.57 13.07
C ASP A 316 4.91 -10.49 12.90
N PRO A 317 4.74 -11.80 12.58
CA PRO A 317 5.85 -12.73 12.47
C PRO A 317 6.90 -12.37 11.41
N TRP A 318 6.53 -11.62 10.38
CA TRP A 318 7.43 -11.21 9.31
C TRP A 318 8.22 -9.96 9.66
N TYR A 319 7.58 -8.97 10.30
CA TYR A 319 8.22 -7.71 10.66
C TYR A 319 7.74 -7.20 12.02
N PRO A 320 8.62 -7.15 13.05
CA PRO A 320 8.22 -6.85 14.42
C PRO A 320 7.90 -5.36 14.68
N LEU A 321 8.24 -4.48 13.75
CA LEU A 321 7.96 -3.04 13.82
C LEU A 321 6.74 -2.69 12.96
N GLY A 322 6.74 -1.52 12.33
CA GLY A 322 5.64 -1.03 11.51
C GLY A 322 4.67 -0.14 12.29
N ASN A 323 4.24 0.94 11.65
CA ASN A 323 3.41 1.95 12.28
C ASN A 323 2.36 2.57 11.36
N GLY A 324 2.16 2.01 10.16
CA GLY A 324 1.18 2.51 9.19
C GLY A 324 1.48 3.90 8.62
N ASN A 325 2.70 4.42 8.82
CA ASN A 325 3.11 5.74 8.35
C ASN A 325 3.79 5.63 6.97
N LEU A 326 3.06 5.98 5.93
CA LEU A 326 3.60 5.92 4.57
C LEU A 326 4.69 6.96 4.27
N MET A 327 4.78 8.05 5.04
CA MET A 327 5.93 8.97 4.96
C MET A 327 7.22 8.29 5.44
N HIS A 328 7.14 7.40 6.42
CA HIS A 328 8.28 6.58 6.86
C HIS A 328 8.67 5.56 5.78
N GLN A 329 7.68 4.90 5.15
CA GLN A 329 7.96 4.01 4.02
C GLN A 329 8.60 4.75 2.84
N LEU A 330 8.14 5.98 2.58
CA LEU A 330 8.69 6.83 1.53
C LEU A 330 10.16 7.18 1.80
N ASP A 331 10.46 7.71 2.99
CA ASP A 331 11.84 8.06 3.40
C ASP A 331 12.76 6.85 3.27
N PHE A 332 12.36 5.72 3.84
CA PHE A 332 13.17 4.50 3.81
C PHE A 332 13.35 3.95 2.40
N GLY A 333 12.29 3.98 1.59
CA GLY A 333 12.31 3.54 0.19
C GLY A 333 13.25 4.38 -0.69
N LEU A 334 13.27 5.71 -0.51
CA LEU A 334 14.19 6.61 -1.21
C LEU A 334 15.65 6.32 -0.87
N HIS A 335 15.95 6.07 0.41
CA HIS A 335 17.29 5.67 0.85
C HIS A 335 17.75 4.35 0.22
N LEU A 336 16.91 3.32 0.26
CA LEU A 336 17.24 2.02 -0.31
C LEU A 336 17.40 2.05 -1.83
N SER A 337 16.62 2.90 -2.51
CA SER A 337 16.63 3.04 -3.98
C SER A 337 17.68 4.03 -4.49
N HIS A 338 18.39 4.75 -3.60
CA HIS A 338 19.31 5.86 -3.94
C HIS A 338 18.66 6.99 -4.75
N MET A 339 17.38 7.26 -4.54
CA MET A 339 16.63 8.31 -5.23
C MET A 339 16.60 9.59 -4.37
N MET A 340 17.74 10.28 -4.28
CA MET A 340 17.98 11.35 -3.30
C MET A 340 18.34 12.70 -3.95
N SER A 341 18.20 12.84 -5.26
CA SER A 341 18.31 14.19 -5.88
C SER A 341 17.13 15.07 -5.44
N VAL A 342 17.33 16.39 -5.46
CA VAL A 342 16.26 17.34 -5.08
C VAL A 342 14.99 17.14 -5.91
N ASP A 343 15.14 16.85 -7.18
CA ASP A 343 13.99 16.63 -8.09
C ASP A 343 13.30 15.29 -7.79
N GLU A 344 14.05 14.24 -7.49
CA GLU A 344 13.45 12.95 -7.09
C GLU A 344 12.66 13.11 -5.79
N ILE A 345 13.22 13.78 -4.77
CA ILE A 345 12.54 14.03 -3.50
C ILE A 345 11.27 14.85 -3.72
N LYS A 346 11.33 15.96 -4.48
CA LYS A 346 10.17 16.81 -4.78
C LYS A 346 9.04 16.06 -5.51
N ASN A 347 9.37 15.00 -6.25
CA ASN A 347 8.41 14.18 -7.00
C ASN A 347 8.10 12.84 -6.34
N SER A 348 8.52 12.61 -5.10
CA SER A 348 8.46 11.29 -4.47
C SER A 348 7.11 10.95 -3.84
N LEU A 349 6.30 11.93 -3.43
CA LEU A 349 4.99 11.67 -2.79
C LEU A 349 4.10 10.75 -3.62
N LYS A 350 4.27 10.76 -4.96
CA LYS A 350 3.51 9.87 -5.85
C LYS A 350 3.65 8.38 -5.50
N PHE A 351 4.78 7.96 -4.89
CA PHE A 351 4.99 6.56 -4.52
C PHE A 351 4.03 6.07 -3.41
N VAL A 352 3.51 6.99 -2.61
CA VAL A 352 2.60 6.71 -1.49
C VAL A 352 1.21 7.33 -1.66
N THR A 353 0.96 7.95 -2.81
CA THR A 353 -0.30 8.61 -3.18
C THR A 353 -0.81 8.09 -4.52
N GLU A 354 -0.57 8.82 -5.62
CA GLU A 354 -1.12 8.54 -6.96
C GLU A 354 -0.78 7.14 -7.49
N ASN A 355 0.44 6.67 -7.24
CA ASN A 355 0.87 5.36 -7.74
C ASN A 355 0.14 4.23 -7.01
N GLY A 356 -0.03 4.34 -5.69
CA GLY A 356 -0.83 3.40 -4.90
C GLY A 356 -2.30 3.40 -5.35
N ALA A 357 -2.88 4.59 -5.49
CA ALA A 357 -4.26 4.74 -5.98
C ALA A 357 -4.45 4.16 -7.39
N LYS A 358 -3.48 4.36 -8.29
CA LYS A 358 -3.47 3.76 -9.62
C LYS A 358 -3.40 2.23 -9.57
N THR A 359 -2.54 1.67 -8.72
CA THR A 359 -2.42 0.22 -8.49
C THR A 359 -3.74 -0.37 -7.98
N MET A 360 -4.42 0.35 -7.10
CA MET A 360 -5.72 -0.04 -6.55
C MET A 360 -6.90 0.26 -7.50
N CYS A 361 -6.65 0.87 -8.65
CA CYS A 361 -7.68 1.32 -9.61
C CYS A 361 -8.75 2.24 -8.97
N ILE A 362 -8.34 3.13 -8.05
CA ILE A 362 -9.23 4.09 -7.41
C ILE A 362 -9.69 5.13 -8.44
N LYS A 363 -11.00 5.29 -8.56
CA LYS A 363 -11.60 6.31 -9.43
C LYS A 363 -11.65 7.66 -8.71
N ASP A 364 -11.61 8.74 -9.49
CA ASP A 364 -11.75 10.11 -9.00
C ASP A 364 -10.75 10.50 -7.88
N TYR A 365 -9.55 9.89 -7.91
CA TYR A 365 -8.46 10.21 -6.99
C TYR A 365 -7.78 11.52 -7.38
N GLY A 366 -7.35 12.27 -6.36
CA GLY A 366 -6.59 13.53 -6.54
C GLY A 366 -7.43 14.79 -6.31
N ILE A 367 -6.73 15.90 -6.07
CA ILE A 367 -7.32 17.21 -5.79
C ILE A 367 -7.68 17.87 -7.13
N LYS A 368 -8.93 17.69 -7.54
CA LYS A 368 -9.46 18.17 -8.82
C LYS A 368 -10.94 18.54 -8.68
N GLU A 369 -11.36 19.64 -9.29
CA GLU A 369 -12.78 20.06 -9.33
C GLU A 369 -13.68 18.91 -9.84
N GLY A 370 -14.77 18.68 -9.13
CA GLY A 370 -15.73 17.61 -9.39
C GLY A 370 -15.44 16.29 -8.66
N ASN A 371 -14.18 16.00 -8.26
CA ASN A 371 -13.85 14.83 -7.47
C ASN A 371 -14.39 14.93 -6.05
N SER A 372 -14.52 13.80 -5.37
CA SER A 372 -14.75 13.78 -3.92
C SER A 372 -13.64 14.53 -3.19
N ALA A 373 -14.02 15.40 -2.24
CA ALA A 373 -13.07 16.18 -1.48
C ALA A 373 -12.37 15.30 -0.42
N ASN A 374 -11.39 14.52 -0.90
CA ASN A 374 -10.51 13.68 -0.12
C ASN A 374 -9.10 14.27 -0.19
N PHE A 375 -8.56 14.67 0.94
CA PHE A 375 -7.21 15.23 1.03
C PHE A 375 -6.67 15.13 2.46
N VAL A 376 -5.36 15.29 2.58
CA VAL A 376 -4.67 15.42 3.86
C VAL A 376 -3.82 16.67 3.87
N VAL A 377 -3.59 17.21 5.07
CA VAL A 377 -2.72 18.37 5.31
C VAL A 377 -1.54 17.89 6.13
N LEU A 378 -0.35 18.13 5.62
CA LEU A 378 0.90 17.83 6.30
C LEU A 378 1.40 19.06 7.07
N ASP A 379 2.08 18.84 8.20
CA ASP A 379 2.68 19.91 9.02
C ASP A 379 4.00 20.41 8.42
N GLU A 380 3.95 20.79 7.14
CA GLU A 380 5.06 21.37 6.38
C GLU A 380 4.54 22.21 5.22
N LYS A 381 5.41 23.05 4.64
CA LYS A 381 5.01 23.99 3.59
C LYS A 381 5.31 23.51 2.18
N ASN A 382 6.19 22.56 2.01
CA ASN A 382 6.60 22.04 0.70
C ASN A 382 6.97 20.56 0.79
N VAL A 383 7.02 19.91 -0.36
CA VAL A 383 7.28 18.46 -0.46
C VAL A 383 8.66 18.09 0.05
N PHE A 384 9.70 18.87 -0.25
CA PHE A 384 11.06 18.55 0.15
C PHE A 384 11.20 18.49 1.67
N ASP A 385 10.68 19.50 2.37
CA ASP A 385 10.72 19.54 3.83
C ASP A 385 9.77 18.49 4.43
N ALA A 386 8.62 18.24 3.82
CA ALA A 386 7.71 17.19 4.27
C ALA A 386 8.37 15.79 4.23
N VAL A 387 9.12 15.48 3.18
CA VAL A 387 9.89 14.22 3.11
C VAL A 387 11.05 14.20 4.08
N ARG A 388 11.87 15.28 4.11
CA ARG A 388 13.03 15.39 4.99
C ARG A 388 12.70 15.22 6.47
N ASN A 389 11.56 15.80 6.88
CA ASN A 389 11.13 15.80 8.29
C ASN A 389 10.14 14.66 8.60
N THR A 390 9.82 13.80 7.62
CA THR A 390 8.79 12.76 7.75
C THR A 390 7.51 13.36 8.35
N ALA A 391 7.00 14.41 7.69
CA ALA A 391 5.98 15.30 8.20
C ALA A 391 4.72 14.57 8.70
N SER A 392 4.22 15.01 9.85
CA SER A 392 2.97 14.50 10.41
C SER A 392 1.77 14.97 9.60
N THR A 393 0.76 14.11 9.43
CA THR A 393 -0.57 14.54 8.99
C THR A 393 -1.26 15.24 10.15
N ILE A 394 -1.74 16.47 9.91
CA ILE A 394 -2.44 17.28 10.93
C ILE A 394 -3.94 17.36 10.66
N LEU A 395 -4.38 17.14 9.43
CA LEU A 395 -5.81 17.11 9.06
C LEU A 395 -6.03 16.05 7.97
N SER A 396 -7.09 15.26 8.13
CA SER A 396 -7.56 14.34 7.09
C SER A 396 -9.03 14.59 6.82
N VAL A 397 -9.36 14.89 5.56
CA VAL A 397 -10.70 15.17 5.09
C VAL A 397 -11.13 14.11 4.08
N ARG A 398 -12.30 13.53 4.29
CA ARG A 398 -12.89 12.53 3.40
C ARG A 398 -14.33 12.89 3.06
N ASN A 399 -14.65 12.94 1.77
CA ASN A 399 -15.95 13.38 1.27
C ASN A 399 -16.39 14.72 1.92
N GLY A 400 -15.44 15.65 2.05
CA GLY A 400 -15.66 16.98 2.65
C GLY A 400 -15.83 17.00 4.17
N LYS A 401 -15.73 15.84 4.85
CA LYS A 401 -15.82 15.74 6.31
C LYS A 401 -14.46 15.53 6.92
N VAL A 402 -14.16 16.23 8.00
CA VAL A 402 -12.96 15.96 8.79
C VAL A 402 -13.13 14.62 9.48
N ILE A 403 -12.22 13.67 9.19
CA ILE A 403 -12.17 12.33 9.80
C ILE A 403 -11.05 12.21 10.82
N MET A 404 -10.05 13.08 10.77
CA MET A 404 -8.94 13.14 11.73
C MET A 404 -8.39 14.55 11.77
N GLU A 405 -8.11 15.03 12.98
CA GLU A 405 -7.40 16.27 13.25
C GLU A 405 -6.39 16.03 14.39
N LYS A 406 -5.14 16.46 14.18
CA LYS A 406 -4.05 16.40 15.15
C LYS A 406 -3.59 17.81 15.45
N GLN A 407 -3.45 18.14 16.72
CA GLN A 407 -2.84 19.42 17.11
C GLN A 407 -1.34 19.36 16.82
N PRO A 408 -0.75 20.40 16.19
CA PRO A 408 0.69 20.48 15.99
C PRO A 408 1.44 20.37 17.30
N GLU A 409 2.62 19.77 17.29
CA GLU A 409 3.48 19.67 18.47
C GLU A 409 3.96 21.05 18.87
N LYS A 410 3.89 21.37 20.18
CA LYS A 410 4.43 22.60 20.73
C LYS A 410 5.79 22.31 21.32
N ILE A 411 6.84 22.85 20.68
CA ILE A 411 8.19 22.76 21.20
C ILE A 411 8.35 23.86 22.26
N LEU A 412 8.65 23.47 23.49
CA LEU A 412 9.02 24.35 24.57
C LEU A 412 10.52 24.25 24.80
N THR A 413 11.24 25.32 24.63
CA THR A 413 12.67 25.40 24.88
C THR A 413 12.97 26.61 25.76
N THR A 414 13.99 26.51 26.58
CA THR A 414 14.49 27.63 27.39
C THR A 414 15.31 28.65 26.58
N TYR A 415 15.62 28.29 25.33
CA TYR A 415 16.32 29.18 24.40
C TYR A 415 15.28 29.93 23.55
N ASN A 416 15.35 31.25 23.54
CA ASN A 416 14.50 32.05 22.65
C ASN A 416 15.14 32.10 21.27
N PHE A 417 14.53 31.46 20.32
CA PHE A 417 14.90 31.55 18.91
C PHE A 417 14.36 32.83 18.28
#